data_4a1fea7fa2a5d8987b650a6b6727ac4c
#
_entry.id   4a1fea7fa2a5d8987b650a6b6727ac4c
#
_cell.length_a   1.000
_cell.length_b   1.000
_cell.length_c   1.000
_cell.angle_alpha   90.00
_cell.angle_beta   90.00
_cell.angle_gamma   90.00
#
_symmetry.space_group_name_H-M   'P 1'
#
loop_
_entity.id
_entity.type
_entity.pdbx_description
1 polymer ?
#
loop_
_entity_poly.entity_id
_entity_poly.type
_entity_poly.pdbx_seq_one_letter_code
_entity_poly.pdbx_strand_id
1 'polypeptide(L)'
;RGHVQHQPVIDKAWLAELSEGVIVLSGAKNGEIGKALLKGNRKVVESCVAFYQEYFPDRFYLELVRTGRSDEETYLHFAIELAEETQLPVVATNEVVFISEDLFDAHEIRVAIHDGYTLEDPRRPKNYSPEQYLRTEEEMCELFADIPEALENSVEIAKRCNVTVRLGEYFLPAFPTEGMEETDFLVMKSREGLEERLEFLSLIHISEPTRPIR
;
A
#
# COMPACT_ATOMS: atom_id res chain seq x y z
N ARG A 1 -2.96 3.23 14.57
CA ARG A 1 -2.75 4.44 13.73
C ARG A 1 -2.62 3.98 12.27
N GLY A 2 -3.04 4.79 11.31
CA GLY A 2 -2.81 4.53 9.89
C GLY A 2 -3.87 3.69 9.16
N HIS A 3 -5.10 3.60 9.63
CA HIS A 3 -6.20 2.98 8.88
C HIS A 3 -7.34 3.98 8.70
N VAL A 4 -7.76 4.17 7.46
CA VAL A 4 -8.96 4.92 7.09
C VAL A 4 -9.88 3.97 6.32
N GLN A 5 -11.11 3.75 6.81
CA GLN A 5 -12.08 2.84 6.19
C GLN A 5 -11.52 1.42 5.92
N HIS A 6 -10.77 0.85 6.88
CA HIS A 6 -10.09 -0.45 6.79
C HIS A 6 -8.92 -0.51 5.78
N GLN A 7 -8.56 0.59 5.14
CA GLN A 7 -7.38 0.65 4.28
C GLN A 7 -6.18 1.21 5.06
N PRO A 8 -4.98 0.61 4.92
CA PRO A 8 -3.77 1.17 5.50
C PRO A 8 -3.42 2.49 4.79
N VAL A 9 -3.19 3.53 5.57
CA VAL A 9 -2.80 4.86 5.07
C VAL A 9 -1.54 5.31 5.80
N ILE A 10 -0.58 5.81 5.05
CA ILE A 10 0.68 6.36 5.56
C ILE A 10 0.66 7.88 5.37
N ASP A 11 0.99 8.61 6.43
CA ASP A 11 1.22 10.04 6.37
C ASP A 11 2.62 10.35 5.80
N LYS A 12 2.76 11.40 5.00
CA LYS A 12 4.06 11.82 4.44
C LYS A 12 5.10 12.13 5.52
N ALA A 13 4.67 12.64 6.66
CA ALA A 13 5.58 12.88 7.79
C ALA A 13 6.19 11.57 8.31
N TRP A 14 5.38 10.51 8.42
CA TRP A 14 5.89 9.19 8.81
C TRP A 14 6.77 8.57 7.73
N LEU A 15 6.43 8.78 6.46
CA LEU A 15 7.24 8.29 5.36
C LEU A 15 8.62 8.97 5.34
N ALA A 16 8.70 10.25 5.65
CA ALA A 16 9.95 10.99 5.81
C ALA A 16 10.75 10.50 7.02
N GLU A 17 10.10 10.35 8.18
CA GLU A 17 10.73 9.89 9.44
C GLU A 17 11.31 8.47 9.30
N LEU A 18 10.62 7.58 8.58
CA LEU A 18 10.97 6.15 8.42
C LEU A 18 11.56 5.85 7.04
N SER A 19 12.18 6.83 6.40
CA SER A 19 12.71 6.71 5.03
C SER A 19 13.96 5.84 4.91
N GLU A 20 14.69 5.60 6.01
CA GLU A 20 15.93 4.84 5.99
C GLU A 20 15.70 3.39 5.57
N GLY A 21 16.53 2.90 4.62
CA GLY A 21 16.44 1.52 4.10
C GLY A 21 15.24 1.22 3.21
N VAL A 22 14.40 2.21 2.88
CA VAL A 22 13.21 2.04 2.04
C VAL A 22 13.47 2.54 0.62
N ILE A 23 13.09 1.76 -0.39
CA ILE A 23 13.02 2.15 -1.80
C ILE A 23 11.54 2.43 -2.13
N VAL A 24 11.28 3.50 -2.87
CA VAL A 24 9.93 3.93 -3.23
C VAL A 24 9.76 3.94 -4.74
N LEU A 25 8.68 3.34 -5.23
CA LEU A 25 8.21 3.44 -6.60
C LEU A 25 7.03 4.40 -6.67
N SER A 26 6.91 5.15 -7.77
CA SER A 26 5.93 6.24 -7.89
C SER A 26 4.46 5.81 -7.93
N GLY A 27 4.17 4.51 -8.13
CA GLY A 27 2.81 3.98 -8.26
C GLY A 27 2.20 4.23 -9.64
N ALA A 28 3.02 4.37 -10.66
CA ALA A 28 2.63 4.61 -12.06
C ALA A 28 1.50 5.68 -12.18
N LYS A 29 0.54 5.47 -13.07
CA LYS A 29 -0.59 6.40 -13.28
C LYS A 29 -1.49 6.58 -12.05
N ASN A 30 -1.50 5.59 -11.13
CA ASN A 30 -2.34 5.57 -9.94
C ASN A 30 -1.70 6.29 -8.75
N GLY A 31 -0.39 6.54 -8.79
CA GLY A 31 0.35 7.29 -7.79
C GLY A 31 0.00 8.80 -7.79
N GLU A 32 0.51 9.52 -6.80
CA GLU A 32 0.24 10.96 -6.70
C GLU A 32 0.87 11.76 -7.85
N ILE A 33 2.11 11.39 -8.25
CA ILE A 33 2.79 12.00 -9.40
C ILE A 33 2.04 11.68 -10.69
N GLY A 34 1.67 10.41 -10.93
CA GLY A 34 0.96 10.00 -12.12
C GLY A 34 -0.39 10.70 -12.28
N LYS A 35 -1.17 10.77 -11.21
CA LYS A 35 -2.43 11.52 -11.20
C LYS A 35 -2.25 13.02 -11.47
N ALA A 36 -1.16 13.61 -10.98
CA ALA A 36 -0.86 15.02 -11.19
C ALA A 36 -0.39 15.28 -12.63
N LEU A 37 0.42 14.39 -13.21
CA LEU A 37 0.85 14.44 -14.61
C LEU A 37 -0.34 14.38 -15.57
N LEU A 38 -1.21 13.39 -15.40
CA LEU A 38 -2.39 13.21 -16.24
C LEU A 38 -3.39 14.39 -16.15
N LYS A 39 -3.40 15.11 -15.02
CA LYS A 39 -4.20 16.34 -14.84
C LYS A 39 -3.49 17.63 -15.25
N GLY A 40 -2.24 17.55 -15.70
CA GLY A 40 -1.43 18.72 -16.03
C GLY A 40 -1.08 19.62 -14.83
N ASN A 41 -1.11 19.07 -13.59
CA ASN A 41 -0.82 19.84 -12.38
C ASN A 41 0.66 19.85 -12.03
N ARG A 42 1.44 20.65 -12.77
CA ARG A 42 2.89 20.73 -12.64
C ARG A 42 3.36 21.12 -11.23
N LYS A 43 2.64 21.99 -10.52
CA LYS A 43 3.02 22.39 -9.16
C LYS A 43 3.00 21.21 -8.17
N VAL A 44 2.01 20.32 -8.29
CA VAL A 44 1.94 19.12 -7.47
C VAL A 44 3.06 18.16 -7.83
N VAL A 45 3.36 17.98 -9.13
CA VAL A 45 4.47 17.13 -9.59
C VAL A 45 5.79 17.62 -8.98
N GLU A 46 6.11 18.92 -9.14
CA GLU A 46 7.33 19.52 -8.62
C GLU A 46 7.46 19.35 -7.09
N SER A 47 6.36 19.58 -6.35
CA SER A 47 6.34 19.40 -4.89
C SER A 47 6.56 17.95 -4.48
N CYS A 48 5.98 16.98 -5.19
CA CYS A 48 6.15 15.56 -4.92
C CYS A 48 7.57 15.10 -5.25
N VAL A 49 8.11 15.52 -6.41
CA VAL A 49 9.50 15.21 -6.82
C VAL A 49 10.49 15.76 -5.79
N ALA A 50 10.34 17.01 -5.37
CA ALA A 50 11.21 17.62 -4.35
C ALA A 50 11.18 16.82 -3.03
N PHE A 51 9.99 16.40 -2.58
CA PHE A 51 9.85 15.56 -1.39
C PHE A 51 10.60 14.23 -1.54
N TYR A 52 10.41 13.51 -2.64
CA TYR A 52 11.05 12.21 -2.82
C TYR A 52 12.56 12.32 -3.03
N GLN A 53 13.05 13.36 -3.70
CA GLN A 53 14.49 13.61 -3.84
C GLN A 53 15.15 13.97 -2.50
N GLU A 54 14.44 14.68 -1.61
CA GLU A 54 14.94 15.05 -0.28
C GLU A 54 15.05 13.83 0.66
N TYR A 55 13.98 13.01 0.75
CA TYR A 55 13.92 11.93 1.75
C TYR A 55 14.35 10.56 1.21
N PHE A 56 14.40 10.37 -0.11
CA PHE A 56 14.78 9.11 -0.76
C PHE A 56 15.85 9.31 -1.83
N PRO A 57 16.97 9.96 -1.54
CA PRO A 57 18.05 10.14 -2.51
C PRO A 57 18.51 8.76 -3.03
N ASP A 58 18.58 8.60 -4.35
CA ASP A 58 18.95 7.35 -5.06
C ASP A 58 18.06 6.13 -4.73
N ARG A 59 16.86 6.35 -4.18
CA ARG A 59 15.93 5.30 -3.74
C ARG A 59 14.49 5.56 -4.18
N PHE A 60 14.27 6.54 -5.04
CA PHE A 60 12.98 6.83 -5.64
C PHE A 60 13.03 6.60 -7.14
N TYR A 61 12.06 5.86 -7.67
CA TYR A 61 11.97 5.48 -9.08
C TYR A 61 10.60 5.86 -9.65
N LEU A 62 10.59 6.38 -10.88
CA LEU A 62 9.36 6.54 -11.65
C LEU A 62 8.97 5.19 -12.24
N GLU A 63 7.82 4.68 -11.84
CA GLU A 63 7.34 3.36 -12.23
C GLU A 63 6.62 3.43 -13.57
N LEU A 64 7.02 2.59 -14.52
CA LEU A 64 6.44 2.46 -15.85
C LEU A 64 5.69 1.14 -15.96
N VAL A 65 4.44 1.19 -16.45
CA VAL A 65 3.54 0.05 -16.58
C VAL A 65 2.93 0.04 -17.97
N ARG A 66 2.85 -1.15 -18.60
CA ARG A 66 2.21 -1.38 -19.89
C ARG A 66 1.29 -2.58 -19.82
N THR A 67 0.08 -2.36 -19.32
CA THR A 67 -0.94 -3.42 -19.20
C THR A 67 -2.17 -3.16 -20.05
N GLY A 68 -2.09 -2.20 -21.01
CA GLY A 68 -3.15 -1.90 -21.97
C GLY A 68 -4.36 -1.20 -21.36
N ARG A 69 -4.28 -0.70 -20.14
CA ARG A 69 -5.34 0.10 -19.53
C ARG A 69 -5.30 1.54 -20.04
N SER A 70 -6.44 2.23 -19.89
CA SER A 70 -6.55 3.64 -20.30
C SER A 70 -5.45 4.52 -19.67
N ASP A 71 -5.03 5.54 -20.40
CA ASP A 71 -4.06 6.57 -19.97
C ASP A 71 -2.65 6.09 -19.62
N GLU A 72 -2.32 4.79 -19.76
CA GLU A 72 -0.98 4.27 -19.44
C GLU A 72 0.09 4.83 -20.39
N GLU A 73 -0.15 4.81 -21.69
CA GLU A 73 0.79 5.37 -22.69
C GLU A 73 0.95 6.88 -22.54
N THR A 74 -0.13 7.59 -22.23
CA THR A 74 -0.08 9.03 -21.96
C THR A 74 0.75 9.32 -20.70
N TYR A 75 0.53 8.55 -19.64
CA TYR A 75 1.32 8.65 -18.43
C TYR A 75 2.79 8.33 -18.68
N LEU A 76 3.08 7.24 -19.40
CA LEU A 76 4.44 6.81 -19.71
C LEU A 76 5.24 7.90 -20.43
N HIS A 77 4.62 8.56 -21.42
CA HIS A 77 5.23 9.70 -22.12
C HIS A 77 5.62 10.82 -21.14
N PHE A 78 4.68 11.25 -20.29
CA PHE A 78 4.94 12.29 -19.29
C PHE A 78 5.95 11.86 -18.22
N ALA A 79 5.96 10.58 -17.85
CA ALA A 79 6.90 10.07 -16.87
C ALA A 79 8.34 10.03 -17.42
N ILE A 80 8.53 9.72 -18.72
CA ILE A 80 9.84 9.77 -19.37
C ILE A 80 10.32 11.22 -19.49
N GLU A 81 9.47 12.15 -19.92
CA GLU A 81 9.81 13.58 -19.96
C GLU A 81 10.22 14.08 -18.57
N LEU A 82 9.47 13.70 -17.53
CA LEU A 82 9.80 14.05 -16.14
C LEU A 82 11.12 13.42 -15.69
N ALA A 83 11.40 12.16 -16.07
CA ALA A 83 12.64 11.48 -15.76
C ALA A 83 13.85 12.22 -16.37
N GLU A 84 13.75 12.65 -17.62
CA GLU A 84 14.77 13.42 -18.30
C GLU A 84 15.00 14.80 -17.64
N GLU A 85 13.91 15.52 -17.30
CA GLU A 85 13.97 16.83 -16.65
C GLU A 85 14.62 16.77 -15.24
N THR A 86 14.29 15.73 -14.48
CA THR A 86 14.65 15.63 -13.04
C THR A 86 15.79 14.68 -12.76
N GLN A 87 16.27 13.95 -13.76
CA GLN A 87 17.29 12.89 -13.65
C GLN A 87 16.88 11.78 -12.68
N LEU A 88 15.57 11.53 -12.56
CA LEU A 88 15.05 10.41 -11.75
C LEU A 88 15.10 9.11 -12.56
N PRO A 89 15.54 8.01 -11.94
CA PRO A 89 15.57 6.71 -12.59
C PRO A 89 14.15 6.19 -12.82
N VAL A 90 13.95 5.45 -13.91
CA VAL A 90 12.71 4.76 -14.24
C VAL A 90 12.81 3.28 -13.92
N VAL A 91 11.69 2.60 -13.66
CA VAL A 91 11.63 1.16 -13.45
C VAL A 91 10.40 0.55 -14.10
N ALA A 92 10.58 -0.56 -14.81
CA ALA A 92 9.50 -1.32 -15.42
C ALA A 92 8.86 -2.29 -14.40
N THR A 93 7.53 -2.27 -14.30
CA THR A 93 6.75 -3.24 -13.54
C THR A 93 5.51 -3.67 -14.33
N ASN A 94 4.82 -4.72 -13.88
CA ASN A 94 3.60 -5.20 -14.55
C ASN A 94 2.34 -5.16 -13.69
N GLU A 95 2.36 -4.55 -12.50
CA GLU A 95 1.22 -4.54 -11.55
C GLU A 95 0.51 -5.91 -11.47
N VAL A 96 1.26 -6.98 -11.21
CA VAL A 96 0.79 -8.37 -11.24
C VAL A 96 -0.31 -8.60 -10.21
N VAL A 97 -1.47 -9.11 -10.65
CA VAL A 97 -2.61 -9.46 -9.79
C VAL A 97 -3.03 -10.93 -9.89
N PHE A 98 -2.54 -11.66 -10.90
CA PHE A 98 -2.73 -13.10 -11.08
C PHE A 98 -1.51 -13.73 -11.76
N ILE A 99 -1.40 -15.07 -11.69
CA ILE A 99 -0.17 -15.78 -12.10
C ILE A 99 -0.09 -15.94 -13.63
N SER A 100 -1.23 -16.21 -14.29
CA SER A 100 -1.29 -16.48 -15.73
C SER A 100 -2.51 -15.80 -16.35
N GLU A 101 -2.45 -15.51 -17.64
CA GLU A 101 -3.46 -14.78 -18.39
C GLU A 101 -4.85 -15.43 -18.31
N ASP A 102 -4.92 -16.75 -18.34
CA ASP A 102 -6.15 -17.55 -18.25
C ASP A 102 -6.90 -17.38 -16.92
N LEU A 103 -6.25 -16.83 -15.88
CA LEU A 103 -6.88 -16.53 -14.59
C LEU A 103 -7.61 -15.17 -14.54
N PHE A 104 -7.59 -14.40 -15.62
CA PHE A 104 -8.23 -13.08 -15.66
C PHE A 104 -9.72 -13.15 -15.34
N ASP A 105 -10.47 -14.08 -15.96
CA ASP A 105 -11.90 -14.21 -15.72
C ASP A 105 -12.21 -14.59 -14.26
N ALA A 106 -11.40 -15.48 -13.67
CA ALA A 106 -11.53 -15.85 -12.27
C ALA A 106 -11.25 -14.66 -11.33
N HIS A 107 -10.27 -13.82 -11.69
CA HIS A 107 -9.97 -12.59 -10.97
C HIS A 107 -11.13 -11.59 -11.04
N GLU A 108 -11.71 -11.37 -12.21
CA GLU A 108 -12.86 -10.48 -12.41
C GLU A 108 -14.09 -10.94 -11.62
N ILE A 109 -14.34 -12.25 -11.53
CA ILE A 109 -15.40 -12.81 -10.67
C ILE A 109 -15.13 -12.49 -9.20
N ARG A 110 -13.91 -12.67 -8.73
CA ARG A 110 -13.51 -12.38 -7.35
C ARG A 110 -13.71 -10.91 -7.00
N VAL A 111 -13.30 -10.01 -7.91
CA VAL A 111 -13.49 -8.56 -7.76
C VAL A 111 -14.96 -8.20 -7.72
N ALA A 112 -15.77 -8.76 -8.61
CA ALA A 112 -17.21 -8.51 -8.64
C ALA A 112 -17.90 -8.94 -7.33
N ILE A 113 -17.54 -10.09 -6.78
CA ILE A 113 -18.05 -10.57 -5.48
C ILE A 113 -17.64 -9.61 -4.35
N HIS A 114 -16.37 -9.19 -4.33
CA HIS A 114 -15.86 -8.27 -3.31
C HIS A 114 -16.57 -6.93 -3.32
N ASP A 115 -16.82 -6.39 -4.52
CA ASP A 115 -17.41 -5.07 -4.71
C ASP A 115 -18.95 -5.08 -4.70
N GLY A 116 -19.55 -6.27 -4.61
CA GLY A 116 -21.01 -6.45 -4.55
C GLY A 116 -21.72 -6.24 -5.90
N TYR A 117 -21.03 -6.49 -7.02
CA TYR A 117 -21.57 -6.43 -8.37
C TYR A 117 -21.78 -7.84 -8.97
N THR A 118 -22.62 -7.93 -9.97
CA THR A 118 -22.62 -9.06 -10.92
C THR A 118 -21.66 -8.76 -12.07
N LEU A 119 -21.18 -9.79 -12.76
CA LEU A 119 -20.28 -9.61 -13.90
C LEU A 119 -20.86 -8.77 -15.03
N GLU A 120 -22.18 -8.89 -15.23
CA GLU A 120 -22.92 -8.20 -16.29
C GLU A 120 -23.41 -6.81 -15.89
N ASP A 121 -23.20 -6.37 -14.63
CA ASP A 121 -23.64 -5.04 -14.20
C ASP A 121 -22.86 -3.94 -14.93
N PRO A 122 -23.55 -3.09 -15.73
CA PRO A 122 -22.87 -2.04 -16.49
C PRO A 122 -22.24 -0.96 -15.62
N ARG A 123 -22.56 -0.90 -14.32
CA ARG A 123 -22.00 0.04 -13.36
C ARG A 123 -20.70 -0.48 -12.74
N ARG A 124 -20.37 -1.76 -12.96
CA ARG A 124 -19.16 -2.38 -12.41
C ARG A 124 -17.90 -1.69 -12.98
N PRO A 125 -17.00 -1.19 -12.13
CA PRO A 125 -15.73 -0.66 -12.59
C PRO A 125 -14.87 -1.78 -13.21
N LYS A 126 -14.31 -1.51 -14.39
CA LYS A 126 -13.37 -2.41 -15.08
C LYS A 126 -11.96 -1.84 -14.94
N ASN A 127 -11.34 -2.11 -13.80
CA ASN A 127 -10.04 -1.53 -13.44
C ASN A 127 -8.84 -2.39 -13.83
N TYR A 128 -9.09 -3.64 -14.23
CA TYR A 128 -8.06 -4.63 -14.54
C TYR A 128 -8.03 -4.98 -16.01
N SER A 129 -6.90 -5.52 -16.47
CA SER A 129 -6.72 -6.03 -17.83
C SER A 129 -6.15 -7.45 -17.79
N PRO A 130 -6.32 -8.28 -18.84
CA PRO A 130 -5.72 -9.61 -18.91
C PRO A 130 -4.18 -9.55 -18.90
N GLU A 131 -3.59 -8.41 -19.18
CA GLU A 131 -2.13 -8.21 -19.24
C GLU A 131 -1.43 -8.13 -17.86
N GLN A 132 -2.19 -8.15 -16.75
CA GLN A 132 -1.65 -8.02 -15.39
C GLN A 132 -1.25 -9.37 -14.77
N TYR A 133 -0.77 -10.31 -15.57
CA TYR A 133 -0.22 -11.59 -15.11
C TYR A 133 1.28 -11.51 -14.84
N LEU A 134 1.81 -12.55 -14.20
CA LEU A 134 3.23 -12.67 -13.94
C LEU A 134 3.96 -13.04 -15.25
N ARG A 135 4.46 -12.03 -15.95
CA ARG A 135 5.18 -12.18 -17.21
C ARG A 135 6.55 -12.83 -17.00
N THR A 136 7.01 -13.51 -18.04
CA THR A 136 8.40 -14.00 -18.09
C THR A 136 9.38 -12.86 -18.32
N GLU A 137 10.67 -13.14 -18.13
CA GLU A 137 11.74 -12.18 -18.41
C GLU A 137 11.75 -11.77 -19.90
N GLU A 138 11.55 -12.74 -20.79
CA GLU A 138 11.52 -12.50 -22.23
C GLU A 138 10.37 -11.57 -22.62
N GLU A 139 9.15 -11.82 -22.09
CA GLU A 139 7.99 -10.98 -22.36
C GLU A 139 8.19 -9.53 -21.83
N MET A 140 8.80 -9.37 -20.66
CA MET A 140 9.13 -8.04 -20.13
C MET A 140 10.19 -7.35 -20.97
N CYS A 141 11.21 -8.07 -21.45
CA CYS A 141 12.24 -7.54 -22.35
C CYS A 141 11.66 -7.07 -23.70
N GLU A 142 10.72 -7.82 -24.26
CA GLU A 142 10.02 -7.42 -25.48
C GLU A 142 9.14 -6.19 -25.25
N LEU A 143 8.38 -6.16 -24.14
CA LEU A 143 7.43 -5.11 -23.79
C LEU A 143 8.10 -3.74 -23.57
N PHE A 144 9.31 -3.74 -23.01
CA PHE A 144 10.10 -2.53 -22.70
C PHE A 144 11.41 -2.46 -23.49
N ALA A 145 11.45 -3.06 -24.70
CA ALA A 145 12.64 -3.06 -25.56
C ALA A 145 13.13 -1.65 -25.94
N ASP A 146 12.23 -0.68 -25.91
CA ASP A 146 12.50 0.75 -26.16
C ASP A 146 13.07 1.51 -24.93
N ILE A 147 12.96 0.92 -23.72
CA ILE A 147 13.43 1.53 -22.47
C ILE A 147 14.23 0.49 -21.65
N PRO A 148 15.38 0.01 -22.15
CA PRO A 148 16.14 -1.06 -21.48
C PRO A 148 16.60 -0.69 -20.07
N GLU A 149 16.83 0.58 -19.80
CA GLU A 149 17.23 1.12 -18.50
C GLU A 149 16.20 0.84 -17.41
N ALA A 150 14.91 0.85 -17.76
CA ALA A 150 13.83 0.52 -16.82
C ALA A 150 13.85 -0.96 -16.39
N LEU A 151 14.29 -1.86 -17.27
CA LEU A 151 14.48 -3.28 -16.97
C LEU A 151 15.71 -3.51 -16.10
N GLU A 152 16.84 -2.88 -16.46
CA GLU A 152 18.07 -2.95 -15.67
C GLU A 152 17.82 -2.49 -14.22
N ASN A 153 17.11 -1.39 -14.03
CA ASN A 153 16.77 -0.86 -12.72
C ASN A 153 15.89 -1.82 -11.90
N SER A 154 15.02 -2.62 -12.52
CA SER A 154 14.24 -3.63 -11.79
C SER A 154 15.14 -4.68 -11.14
N VAL A 155 16.18 -5.12 -11.84
CA VAL A 155 17.19 -6.06 -11.34
C VAL A 155 18.06 -5.43 -10.26
N GLU A 156 18.47 -4.18 -10.44
CA GLU A 156 19.25 -3.45 -9.43
C GLU A 156 18.47 -3.21 -8.13
N ILE A 157 17.17 -2.92 -8.21
CA ILE A 157 16.29 -2.85 -7.03
C ILE A 157 16.25 -4.20 -6.32
N ALA A 158 16.07 -5.31 -7.05
CA ALA A 158 16.03 -6.64 -6.47
C ALA A 158 17.34 -7.00 -5.73
N LYS A 159 18.51 -6.65 -6.29
CA LYS A 159 19.82 -6.84 -5.63
C LYS A 159 19.99 -5.99 -4.35
N ARG A 160 19.37 -4.82 -4.30
CA ARG A 160 19.41 -3.92 -3.14
C ARG A 160 18.48 -4.35 -2.01
N CYS A 161 17.42 -5.12 -2.31
CA CYS A 161 16.47 -5.62 -1.34
C CYS A 161 17.04 -6.81 -0.55
N ASN A 162 17.22 -6.64 0.76
CA ASN A 162 17.85 -7.65 1.62
C ASN A 162 17.14 -7.83 2.96
N VAL A 163 15.88 -7.42 3.08
CA VAL A 163 15.11 -7.52 4.32
C VAL A 163 14.81 -8.97 4.67
N THR A 164 15.04 -9.35 5.92
CA THR A 164 14.64 -10.64 6.47
C THR A 164 13.48 -10.45 7.42
N VAL A 165 12.33 -11.05 7.10
CA VAL A 165 11.15 -11.00 7.97
C VAL A 165 11.30 -12.08 9.05
N ARG A 166 11.30 -11.66 10.32
CA ARG A 166 11.30 -12.59 11.46
C ARG A 166 9.89 -13.13 11.67
N LEU A 167 9.69 -14.43 11.43
CA LEU A 167 8.42 -15.12 11.60
C LEU A 167 8.41 -15.88 12.91
N GLY A 168 7.22 -16.04 13.51
CA GLY A 168 7.03 -16.81 14.74
C GLY A 168 7.37 -16.09 16.04
N GLU A 169 7.77 -14.83 15.99
CA GLU A 169 7.95 -13.98 17.16
C GLU A 169 6.72 -13.10 17.38
N TYR A 170 6.22 -13.06 18.61
CA TYR A 170 5.10 -12.19 18.97
C TYR A 170 5.64 -10.87 19.53
N PHE A 171 5.40 -9.78 18.83
CA PHE A 171 5.73 -8.44 19.29
C PHE A 171 4.47 -7.79 19.88
N LEU A 172 4.30 -7.89 21.18
CA LEU A 172 3.25 -7.19 21.89
C LEU A 172 3.76 -5.78 22.26
N PRO A 173 2.93 -4.74 22.07
CA PRO A 173 3.32 -3.40 22.51
C PRO A 173 3.44 -3.39 24.04
N ALA A 174 4.55 -2.86 24.55
CA ALA A 174 4.69 -2.62 25.98
C ALA A 174 3.68 -1.55 26.42
N PHE A 175 2.83 -1.88 27.40
CA PHE A 175 1.88 -0.93 27.95
C PHE A 175 2.60 -0.06 29.00
N PRO A 176 2.45 1.28 28.97
CA PRO A 176 3.08 2.15 29.96
C PRO A 176 2.43 1.94 31.32
N THR A 177 3.15 1.32 32.24
CA THR A 177 2.68 0.96 33.59
C THR A 177 3.21 1.87 34.70
N GLU A 178 3.85 2.99 34.32
CA GLU A 178 4.43 3.96 35.27
C GLU A 178 5.41 3.34 36.29
N GLY A 179 6.07 2.24 35.88
CA GLY A 179 7.05 1.53 36.69
C GLY A 179 6.48 0.40 37.56
N MET A 180 5.20 0.09 37.47
CA MET A 180 4.58 -1.08 38.09
C MET A 180 4.72 -2.31 37.17
N GLU A 181 4.62 -3.50 37.76
CA GLU A 181 4.46 -4.73 36.99
C GLU A 181 3.12 -4.69 36.20
N GLU A 182 3.08 -5.22 34.99
CA GLU A 182 1.88 -5.20 34.13
C GLU A 182 0.67 -5.86 34.80
N THR A 183 0.90 -6.94 35.53
CA THR A 183 -0.14 -7.68 36.28
C THR A 183 -0.77 -6.82 37.39
N ASP A 184 0.06 -6.14 38.16
CA ASP A 184 -0.41 -5.27 39.26
C ASP A 184 -1.14 -4.03 38.71
N PHE A 185 -0.63 -3.45 37.60
CA PHE A 185 -1.29 -2.36 36.92
C PHE A 185 -2.67 -2.77 36.39
N LEU A 186 -2.78 -3.96 35.81
CA LEU A 186 -4.07 -4.50 35.32
C LEU A 186 -5.07 -4.67 36.46
N VAL A 187 -4.64 -5.23 37.60
CA VAL A 187 -5.49 -5.39 38.78
C VAL A 187 -5.95 -4.05 39.32
N MET A 188 -5.04 -3.09 39.44
CA MET A 188 -5.35 -1.73 39.89
C MET A 188 -6.40 -1.08 38.96
N LYS A 189 -6.16 -1.06 37.68
CA LYS A 189 -7.07 -0.45 36.67
C LYS A 189 -8.42 -1.17 36.61
N SER A 190 -8.44 -2.48 36.81
CA SER A 190 -9.70 -3.23 36.88
C SER A 190 -10.53 -2.86 38.09
N ARG A 191 -9.90 -2.62 39.24
CA ARG A 191 -10.60 -2.16 40.48
C ARG A 191 -11.13 -0.74 40.30
N GLU A 192 -10.31 0.20 39.81
CA GLU A 192 -10.75 1.56 39.51
C GLU A 192 -11.96 1.56 38.57
N GLY A 193 -11.88 0.84 37.45
CA GLY A 193 -12.98 0.75 36.50
C GLY A 193 -14.23 0.04 37.04
N LEU A 194 -14.07 -0.86 38.03
CA LEU A 194 -15.21 -1.45 38.73
C LEU A 194 -15.88 -0.44 39.65
N GLU A 195 -15.11 0.31 40.44
CA GLU A 195 -15.64 1.35 41.34
C GLU A 195 -16.41 2.42 40.55
N GLU A 196 -15.84 2.93 39.45
CA GLU A 196 -16.54 3.88 38.56
C GLU A 196 -17.86 3.31 38.03
N ARG A 197 -17.90 2.02 37.67
CA ARG A 197 -19.13 1.40 37.15
C ARG A 197 -20.16 1.15 38.24
N LEU A 198 -19.75 0.86 39.47
CA LEU A 198 -20.66 0.64 40.58
C LEU A 198 -21.46 1.91 40.96
N GLU A 199 -20.93 3.10 40.73
CA GLU A 199 -21.65 4.35 40.89
C GLU A 199 -22.89 4.48 39.98
N PHE A 200 -22.86 3.84 38.80
CA PHE A 200 -23.94 3.90 37.82
C PHE A 200 -24.82 2.63 37.78
N LEU A 201 -24.41 1.54 38.44
CA LEU A 201 -25.19 0.30 38.48
C LEU A 201 -26.15 0.31 39.67
N SER A 202 -27.44 0.05 39.41
CA SER A 202 -28.40 -0.19 40.48
C SER A 202 -28.08 -1.52 41.17
N LEU A 203 -28.42 -1.64 42.45
CA LEU A 203 -28.25 -2.87 43.27
C LEU A 203 -28.84 -4.14 42.64
N ILE A 204 -29.84 -3.99 41.78
CA ILE A 204 -30.47 -5.09 41.05
C ILE A 204 -29.49 -5.73 40.04
N HIS A 205 -28.64 -4.94 39.41
CA HIS A 205 -27.67 -5.44 38.45
C HIS A 205 -26.46 -6.11 39.10
N ILE A 206 -26.21 -5.85 40.38
CA ILE A 206 -25.09 -6.42 41.13
C ILE A 206 -25.48 -7.80 41.73
N SER A 207 -26.76 -8.04 42.02
CA SER A 207 -27.26 -9.22 42.69
C SER A 207 -27.79 -10.32 41.79
N GLU A 208 -27.97 -10.08 40.49
CA GLU A 208 -28.36 -11.17 39.60
C GLU A 208 -27.13 -11.95 39.12
N PRO A 209 -27.05 -13.28 39.43
CA PRO A 209 -26.03 -14.11 38.82
C PRO A 209 -26.24 -14.16 37.29
N THR A 210 -25.20 -13.87 36.54
CA THR A 210 -25.20 -13.96 35.08
C THR A 210 -25.83 -15.30 34.65
N ARG A 211 -27.00 -15.25 34.00
CA ARG A 211 -27.62 -16.44 33.40
C ARG A 211 -26.62 -17.05 32.41
N PRO A 212 -26.31 -18.35 32.51
CA PRO A 212 -25.52 -19.01 31.51
C PRO A 212 -26.23 -18.90 30.16
N ILE A 213 -25.55 -18.34 29.17
CA ILE A 213 -26.00 -18.34 27.79
C ILE A 213 -26.03 -19.80 27.33
N ARG A 214 -27.23 -20.32 27.02
CA ARG A 214 -27.42 -21.64 26.41
C ARG A 214 -27.10 -21.59 24.93
#